data_e5516f86f1274f267fc1c1f6f608b672
#
_entry.id   e5516f86f1274f267fc1c1f6f608b672
#
_cell.length_a   1.000
_cell.length_b   1.000
_cell.length_c   1.000
_cell.angle_alpha   90.00
_cell.angle_beta   90.00
_cell.angle_gamma   90.00
#
_symmetry.space_group_name_H-M   'P 1'
#
loop_
_entity.id
_entity.type
_entity.pdbx_description
1 polymer ?
#
loop_
_entity_poly.entity_id
_entity_poly.type
_entity_poly.pdbx_seq_one_letter_code
_entity_poly.pdbx_strand_id
1 'polypeptide(L)'
;WELDIFGKVTTAKRRAKAAYEQSKEYEQAVKTQLVASVANTYYTLLMLDSQYEIAVATEAAWKESVNATRAMKKAGMVNEAGLAQTEATYFNICTTVLDLKEQINQAENSLALLLAETPHQIQRGKLGNQQLPENFSVGVPLQMLANRPDVRSAEFSLAQAFYTTNAARAAFYP
;
A
#
# COMPACT_ATOMS: atom_id res chain seq x y z
N TRP A 1 11.65 34.07 40.00
CA TRP A 1 12.83 33.56 39.28
C TRP A 1 13.37 32.39 40.07
N GLU A 2 13.23 31.15 39.52
CA GLU A 2 13.89 29.99 40.11
C GLU A 2 15.30 29.89 39.50
N LEU A 3 16.32 29.86 40.36
CA LEU A 3 17.67 29.57 39.95
C LEU A 3 17.80 28.07 39.69
N ASP A 4 18.08 27.67 38.43
CA ASP A 4 18.15 26.26 37.99
C ASP A 4 19.50 25.63 38.41
N ILE A 5 19.82 25.64 39.72
CA ILE A 5 21.10 25.15 40.26
C ILE A 5 21.26 23.64 40.03
N PHE A 6 20.17 22.89 40.14
CA PHE A 6 20.16 21.42 39.98
C PHE A 6 19.73 20.97 38.59
N GLY A 7 19.52 21.89 37.65
CA GLY A 7 19.23 21.56 36.25
C GLY A 7 17.81 21.04 35.99
N LYS A 8 16.83 21.25 36.86
CA LYS A 8 15.45 20.84 36.73
C LYS A 8 14.81 21.44 35.46
N VAL A 9 14.92 22.77 35.30
CA VAL A 9 14.34 23.50 34.16
C VAL A 9 15.09 23.15 32.87
N THR A 10 16.44 23.13 32.95
CA THR A 10 17.30 22.75 31.82
C THR A 10 16.99 21.33 31.32
N THR A 11 16.77 20.38 32.22
CA THR A 11 16.44 19.01 31.90
C THR A 11 15.03 18.90 31.29
N ALA A 12 14.07 19.66 31.82
CA ALA A 12 12.69 19.75 31.22
C ALA A 12 12.77 20.29 29.80
N LYS A 13 13.56 21.34 29.55
CA LYS A 13 13.78 21.88 28.19
C LYS A 13 14.41 20.85 27.24
N ARG A 14 15.42 20.10 27.71
CA ARG A 14 16.07 19.05 26.91
C ARG A 14 15.10 17.91 26.58
N ARG A 15 14.23 17.51 27.53
CA ARG A 15 13.16 16.53 27.31
C ARG A 15 12.18 17.03 26.26
N ALA A 16 11.71 18.28 26.37
CA ALA A 16 10.79 18.86 25.40
C ALA A 16 11.42 18.96 24.00
N LYS A 17 12.73 19.28 23.92
CA LYS A 17 13.45 19.26 22.64
C LYS A 17 13.53 17.85 22.05
N ALA A 18 13.81 16.83 22.85
CA ALA A 18 13.84 15.45 22.39
C ALA A 18 12.44 15.00 21.89
N ALA A 19 11.35 15.41 22.55
CA ALA A 19 10.00 15.14 22.09
C ALA A 19 9.69 15.83 20.75
N TYR A 20 10.16 17.05 20.55
CA TYR A 20 10.03 17.77 19.29
C TYR A 20 10.80 17.08 18.15
N GLU A 21 12.06 16.68 18.39
CA GLU A 21 12.82 15.94 17.37
C GLU A 21 12.18 14.58 17.07
N GLN A 22 11.61 13.89 18.06
CA GLN A 22 10.84 12.67 17.84
C GLN A 22 9.63 12.89 16.92
N SER A 23 8.93 14.02 17.08
CA SER A 23 7.77 14.33 16.22
C SER A 23 8.17 14.58 14.76
N LYS A 24 9.37 15.11 14.49
CA LYS A 24 9.91 15.22 13.13
C LYS A 24 10.22 13.87 12.51
N GLU A 25 10.77 12.95 13.28
CA GLU A 25 11.02 11.59 12.80
C GLU A 25 9.70 10.86 12.51
N TYR A 26 8.65 11.11 13.30
CA TYR A 26 7.32 10.61 13.03
C TYR A 26 6.75 11.17 11.71
N GLU A 27 6.91 12.48 11.44
CA GLU A 27 6.54 13.09 10.15
C GLU A 27 7.25 12.39 8.98
N GLN A 28 8.55 12.12 9.12
CA GLN A 28 9.32 11.43 8.09
C GLN A 28 8.85 9.97 7.90
N ALA A 29 8.50 9.28 8.99
CA ALA A 29 7.94 7.94 8.93
C ALA A 29 6.59 7.91 8.18
N VAL A 30 5.71 8.88 8.45
CA VAL A 30 4.42 9.02 7.75
C VAL A 30 4.62 9.29 6.27
N LYS A 31 5.56 10.17 5.89
CA LYS A 31 5.90 10.43 4.48
C LYS A 31 6.37 9.16 3.77
N THR A 32 7.26 8.40 4.40
CA THR A 32 7.77 7.13 3.85
C THR A 32 6.63 6.11 3.67
N GLN A 33 5.76 5.99 4.67
CA GLN A 33 4.59 5.11 4.61
C GLN A 33 3.61 5.53 3.50
N LEU A 34 3.40 6.83 3.32
CA LEU A 34 2.54 7.36 2.26
C LEU A 34 3.09 7.00 0.87
N VAL A 35 4.39 7.22 0.64
CA VAL A 35 5.05 6.84 -0.62
C VAL A 35 4.90 5.34 -0.90
N ALA A 36 5.12 4.50 0.12
CA ALA A 36 4.96 3.06 -0.01
C ALA A 36 3.50 2.67 -0.32
N SER A 37 2.53 3.32 0.32
CA SER A 37 1.10 3.06 0.08
C SER A 37 0.69 3.47 -1.33
N VAL A 38 1.13 4.63 -1.81
CA VAL A 38 0.88 5.10 -3.19
C VAL A 38 1.48 4.12 -4.20
N ALA A 39 2.73 3.70 -4.00
CA ALA A 39 3.38 2.74 -4.89
C ALA A 39 2.63 1.39 -4.91
N ASN A 40 2.28 0.85 -3.75
CA ASN A 40 1.55 -0.42 -3.67
C ASN A 40 0.18 -0.33 -4.36
N THR A 41 -0.58 0.74 -4.13
CA THR A 41 -1.89 0.93 -4.77
C THR A 41 -1.75 1.09 -6.28
N TYR A 42 -0.72 1.81 -6.75
CA TYR A 42 -0.45 1.97 -8.17
C TYR A 42 -0.12 0.63 -8.86
N TYR A 43 0.77 -0.19 -8.27
CA TYR A 43 1.10 -1.49 -8.84
C TYR A 43 -0.06 -2.49 -8.74
N THR A 44 -0.89 -2.39 -7.70
CA THR A 44 -2.14 -3.17 -7.61
C THR A 44 -3.07 -2.79 -8.76
N LEU A 45 -3.17 -1.51 -9.09
CA LEU A 45 -4.00 -1.04 -10.20
C LEU A 45 -3.49 -1.57 -11.55
N LEU A 46 -2.17 -1.56 -11.80
CA LEU A 46 -1.58 -2.16 -13.00
C LEU A 46 -1.83 -3.67 -13.10
N MET A 47 -1.78 -4.36 -11.98
CA MET A 47 -2.10 -5.80 -11.90
C MET A 47 -3.58 -6.05 -12.26
N LEU A 48 -4.50 -5.27 -11.70
CA LEU A 48 -5.93 -5.40 -11.99
C LEU A 48 -6.25 -5.10 -13.46
N ASP A 49 -5.59 -4.10 -14.07
CA ASP A 49 -5.73 -3.83 -15.50
C ASP A 49 -5.29 -5.03 -16.36
N SER A 50 -4.16 -5.64 -16.03
CA SER A 50 -3.67 -6.83 -16.73
C SER A 50 -4.63 -8.01 -16.57
N GLN A 51 -5.17 -8.23 -15.38
CA GLN A 51 -6.20 -9.26 -15.15
C GLN A 51 -7.48 -8.98 -15.92
N TYR A 52 -7.90 -7.72 -15.98
CA TYR A 52 -9.08 -7.31 -16.74
C TYR A 52 -8.89 -7.55 -18.25
N GLU A 53 -7.74 -7.20 -18.83
CA GLU A 53 -7.44 -7.48 -20.24
C GLU A 53 -7.53 -8.99 -20.55
N ILE A 54 -6.98 -9.84 -19.67
CA ILE A 54 -7.04 -11.30 -19.80
C ILE A 54 -8.48 -11.81 -19.67
N ALA A 55 -9.24 -11.30 -18.68
CA ALA A 55 -10.61 -11.70 -18.43
C ALA A 55 -11.52 -11.36 -19.62
N VAL A 56 -11.38 -10.18 -20.23
CA VAL A 56 -12.12 -9.78 -21.43
C VAL A 56 -11.77 -10.65 -22.64
N ALA A 57 -10.50 -10.97 -22.85
CA ALA A 57 -10.10 -11.90 -23.90
C ALA A 57 -10.66 -13.30 -23.68
N THR A 58 -10.69 -13.76 -22.42
CA THR A 58 -11.29 -15.05 -22.03
C THR A 58 -12.80 -15.07 -22.23
N GLU A 59 -13.50 -13.98 -21.88
CA GLU A 59 -14.93 -13.82 -22.14
C GLU A 59 -15.26 -13.97 -23.62
N ALA A 60 -14.49 -13.32 -24.49
CA ALA A 60 -14.66 -13.42 -25.95
C ALA A 60 -14.49 -14.87 -26.43
N ALA A 61 -13.46 -15.58 -25.98
CA ALA A 61 -13.21 -16.97 -26.34
C ALA A 61 -14.34 -17.90 -25.86
N TRP A 62 -14.84 -17.72 -24.64
CA TRP A 62 -15.98 -18.52 -24.13
C TRP A 62 -17.29 -18.23 -24.84
N LYS A 63 -17.50 -16.99 -25.27
CA LYS A 63 -18.65 -16.63 -26.11
C LYS A 63 -18.66 -17.42 -27.41
N GLU A 64 -17.52 -17.56 -28.05
CA GLU A 64 -17.35 -18.39 -29.25
C GLU A 64 -17.59 -19.88 -28.94
N SER A 65 -17.05 -20.37 -27.81
CA SER A 65 -17.26 -21.74 -27.34
C SER A 65 -18.76 -22.06 -27.12
N VAL A 66 -19.51 -21.14 -26.49
CA VAL A 66 -20.98 -21.28 -26.34
C VAL A 66 -21.66 -21.38 -27.70
N ASN A 67 -21.27 -20.52 -28.66
CA ASN A 67 -21.87 -20.56 -30.00
C ASN A 67 -21.58 -21.89 -30.72
N ALA A 68 -20.35 -22.40 -30.62
CA ALA A 68 -19.98 -23.71 -31.19
C ALA A 68 -20.73 -24.83 -30.51
N THR A 69 -20.82 -24.85 -29.18
CA THR A 69 -21.57 -25.88 -28.42
C THR A 69 -23.06 -25.85 -28.77
N ARG A 70 -23.64 -24.66 -28.97
CA ARG A 70 -25.03 -24.51 -29.42
C ARG A 70 -25.25 -25.06 -30.82
N ALA A 71 -24.29 -24.88 -31.73
CA ALA A 71 -24.35 -25.49 -33.07
C ALA A 71 -24.21 -27.01 -33.00
N MET A 72 -23.30 -27.55 -32.18
CA MET A 72 -23.15 -28.99 -31.95
C MET A 72 -24.41 -29.61 -31.34
N LYS A 73 -25.10 -28.93 -30.43
CA LYS A 73 -26.38 -29.37 -29.88
C LYS A 73 -27.44 -29.49 -30.98
N LYS A 74 -27.53 -28.48 -31.87
CA LYS A 74 -28.47 -28.55 -33.03
C LYS A 74 -28.16 -29.70 -33.94
N ALA A 75 -26.89 -30.11 -34.07
CA ALA A 75 -26.47 -31.28 -34.83
C ALA A 75 -26.65 -32.62 -34.08
N GLY A 76 -27.17 -32.62 -32.85
CA GLY A 76 -27.34 -33.81 -32.02
C GLY A 76 -26.06 -34.36 -31.39
N MET A 77 -24.95 -33.65 -31.47
CA MET A 77 -23.64 -34.10 -30.98
C MET A 77 -23.40 -33.81 -29.48
N VAL A 78 -24.15 -32.85 -28.91
CA VAL A 78 -24.07 -32.46 -27.50
C VAL A 78 -25.48 -32.41 -26.92
N ASN A 79 -25.61 -32.83 -25.65
CA ASN A 79 -26.87 -32.78 -24.91
C ASN A 79 -27.12 -31.39 -24.29
N GLU A 80 -28.32 -31.18 -23.74
CA GLU A 80 -28.71 -29.93 -23.05
C GLU A 80 -27.80 -29.61 -21.87
N ALA A 81 -27.42 -30.62 -21.08
CA ALA A 81 -26.56 -30.43 -19.91
C ALA A 81 -25.19 -29.89 -20.29
N GLY A 82 -24.60 -30.34 -21.40
CA GLY A 82 -23.32 -29.85 -21.92
C GLY A 82 -23.39 -28.37 -22.35
N LEU A 83 -24.49 -27.99 -23.03
CA LEU A 83 -24.71 -26.59 -23.37
C LEU A 83 -24.87 -25.71 -22.10
N ALA A 84 -25.74 -26.14 -21.17
CA ALA A 84 -25.98 -25.40 -19.93
C ALA A 84 -24.69 -25.21 -19.09
N GLN A 85 -23.82 -26.24 -19.04
CA GLN A 85 -22.52 -26.15 -18.37
C GLN A 85 -21.62 -25.12 -19.06
N THR A 86 -21.56 -25.07 -20.37
CA THR A 86 -20.74 -24.12 -21.13
C THR A 86 -21.25 -22.67 -20.94
N GLU A 87 -22.58 -22.49 -20.98
CA GLU A 87 -23.22 -21.20 -20.72
C GLU A 87 -22.99 -20.73 -19.27
N ALA A 88 -23.09 -21.62 -18.28
CA ALA A 88 -22.81 -21.31 -16.89
C ALA A 88 -21.35 -20.80 -16.69
N THR A 89 -20.39 -21.47 -17.35
CA THR A 89 -18.98 -21.03 -17.31
C THR A 89 -18.81 -19.66 -17.96
N TYR A 90 -19.44 -19.41 -19.11
CA TYR A 90 -19.41 -18.09 -19.75
C TYR A 90 -19.98 -17.00 -18.83
N PHE A 91 -21.12 -17.21 -18.20
CA PHE A 91 -21.70 -16.22 -17.28
C PHE A 91 -20.83 -15.97 -16.04
N ASN A 92 -20.16 -16.99 -15.51
CA ASN A 92 -19.20 -16.81 -14.42
C ASN A 92 -18.04 -15.90 -14.84
N ILE A 93 -17.54 -16.04 -16.08
CA ILE A 93 -16.49 -15.17 -16.61
C ILE A 93 -17.00 -13.74 -16.79
N CYS A 94 -18.22 -13.55 -17.29
CA CYS A 94 -18.84 -12.22 -17.38
C CYS A 94 -18.93 -11.54 -16.00
N THR A 95 -19.27 -12.29 -14.95
CA THR A 95 -19.28 -11.76 -13.57
C THR A 95 -17.89 -11.36 -13.15
N THR A 96 -16.86 -12.18 -13.41
CA THR A 96 -15.46 -11.85 -13.10
C THR A 96 -15.00 -10.56 -13.79
N VAL A 97 -15.40 -10.32 -15.05
CA VAL A 97 -15.07 -9.09 -15.78
C VAL A 97 -15.69 -7.86 -15.09
N LEU A 98 -16.94 -7.97 -14.63
CA LEU A 98 -17.63 -6.89 -13.90
C LEU A 98 -16.99 -6.63 -12.53
N ASP A 99 -16.65 -7.69 -11.79
CA ASP A 99 -15.98 -7.60 -10.48
C ASP A 99 -14.60 -6.93 -10.61
N LEU A 100 -13.82 -7.28 -11.63
CA LEU A 100 -12.53 -6.66 -11.90
C LEU A 100 -12.69 -5.17 -12.23
N LYS A 101 -13.71 -4.80 -13.00
CA LYS A 101 -14.01 -3.40 -13.31
C LYS A 101 -14.37 -2.61 -12.05
N GLU A 102 -15.12 -3.20 -11.14
CA GLU A 102 -15.42 -2.59 -9.84
C GLU A 102 -14.16 -2.42 -8.99
N GLN A 103 -13.32 -3.45 -8.91
CA GLN A 103 -12.05 -3.40 -8.17
C GLN A 103 -11.11 -2.33 -8.73
N ILE A 104 -11.05 -2.15 -10.05
CA ILE A 104 -10.29 -1.07 -10.68
C ILE A 104 -10.81 0.29 -10.23
N ASN A 105 -12.12 0.53 -10.26
CA ASN A 105 -12.71 1.77 -9.79
C ASN A 105 -12.42 2.04 -8.31
N GLN A 106 -12.48 1.00 -7.46
CA GLN A 106 -12.16 1.11 -6.03
C GLN A 106 -10.68 1.45 -5.81
N ALA A 107 -9.78 0.84 -6.58
CA ALA A 107 -8.34 1.13 -6.52
C ALA A 107 -8.02 2.55 -7.01
N GLU A 108 -8.68 3.03 -8.09
CA GLU A 108 -8.56 4.42 -8.57
C GLU A 108 -9.03 5.43 -7.51
N ASN A 109 -10.18 5.17 -6.88
CA ASN A 109 -10.69 6.02 -5.80
C ASN A 109 -9.77 6.03 -4.59
N SER A 110 -9.20 4.88 -4.22
CA SER A 110 -8.23 4.76 -3.13
C SER A 110 -6.95 5.55 -3.42
N LEU A 111 -6.47 5.48 -4.67
CA LEU A 111 -5.29 6.22 -5.09
C LEU A 111 -5.56 7.73 -5.13
N ALA A 112 -6.70 8.18 -5.64
CA ALA A 112 -7.11 9.57 -5.62
C ALA A 112 -7.20 10.12 -4.19
N LEU A 113 -7.74 9.32 -3.24
CA LEU A 113 -7.78 9.68 -1.82
C LEU A 113 -6.37 9.86 -1.23
N LEU A 114 -5.42 8.96 -1.55
CA LEU A 114 -4.03 9.07 -1.09
C LEU A 114 -3.32 10.31 -1.67
N LEU A 115 -3.71 10.73 -2.88
CA LEU A 115 -3.19 11.94 -3.54
C LEU A 115 -3.92 13.22 -3.11
N ALA A 116 -4.96 13.10 -2.29
CA ALA A 116 -5.87 14.20 -1.90
C ALA A 116 -6.54 14.88 -3.10
N GLU A 117 -6.85 14.10 -4.14
CA GLU A 117 -7.53 14.54 -5.36
C GLU A 117 -8.97 14.05 -5.39
N THR A 118 -9.80 14.71 -6.21
CA THR A 118 -11.15 14.20 -6.48
C THR A 118 -11.08 12.92 -7.31
N PRO A 119 -11.99 11.96 -7.11
CA PRO A 119 -12.00 10.73 -7.90
C PRO A 119 -12.02 11.01 -9.40
N HIS A 120 -11.07 10.48 -10.13
CA HIS A 120 -10.95 10.59 -11.58
C HIS A 120 -10.20 9.38 -12.13
N GLN A 121 -10.31 9.17 -13.42
CA GLN A 121 -9.56 8.12 -14.11
C GLN A 121 -8.08 8.47 -14.18
N ILE A 122 -7.25 7.62 -13.60
CA ILE A 122 -5.80 7.85 -13.48
C ILE A 122 -5.09 7.34 -14.74
N GLN A 123 -4.32 8.23 -15.38
CA GLN A 123 -3.46 7.84 -16.49
C GLN A 123 -2.31 6.97 -15.97
N ARG A 124 -2.13 5.80 -16.57
CA ARG A 124 -1.15 4.81 -16.13
C ARG A 124 -0.52 4.04 -17.28
N GLY A 125 0.65 3.47 -17.02
CA GLY A 125 1.36 2.61 -17.95
C GLY A 125 0.83 1.17 -17.93
N LYS A 126 1.50 0.28 -18.66
CA LYS A 126 1.22 -1.17 -18.65
C LYS A 126 2.20 -1.89 -17.74
N LEU A 127 1.74 -2.93 -17.05
CA LEU A 127 2.57 -3.76 -16.15
C LEU A 127 3.78 -4.36 -16.88
N GLY A 128 3.60 -4.82 -18.12
CA GLY A 128 4.67 -5.42 -18.93
C GLY A 128 5.80 -4.47 -19.32
N ASN A 129 5.60 -3.15 -19.21
CA ASN A 129 6.63 -2.14 -19.49
C ASN A 129 7.46 -1.78 -18.25
N GLN A 130 7.14 -2.34 -17.08
CA GLN A 130 7.86 -2.09 -15.83
C GLN A 130 9.14 -2.93 -15.79
N GLN A 131 10.28 -2.27 -15.63
CA GLN A 131 11.57 -2.94 -15.46
C GLN A 131 11.94 -2.94 -13.98
N LEU A 132 12.12 -4.11 -13.41
CA LEU A 132 12.69 -4.24 -12.07
C LEU A 132 14.20 -4.01 -12.14
N PRO A 133 14.82 -3.34 -11.12
CA PRO A 133 16.26 -3.22 -11.05
C PRO A 133 16.91 -4.60 -11.04
N GLU A 134 17.85 -4.87 -11.96
CA GLU A 134 18.53 -6.17 -12.07
C GLU A 134 19.41 -6.51 -10.85
N ASN A 135 19.87 -5.49 -10.13
CA ASN A 135 20.74 -5.64 -8.96
C ASN A 135 20.05 -5.13 -7.70
N PHE A 136 19.35 -6.01 -7.00
CA PHE A 136 19.01 -5.79 -5.59
C PHE A 136 20.23 -6.16 -4.74
N SER A 137 20.98 -5.16 -4.24
CA SER A 137 21.98 -5.42 -3.22
C SER A 137 21.26 -5.91 -1.95
N VAL A 138 21.39 -7.21 -1.68
CA VAL A 138 20.85 -7.83 -0.47
C VAL A 138 21.74 -7.40 0.72
N GLY A 139 21.20 -6.56 1.58
CA GLY A 139 21.86 -6.11 2.80
C GLY A 139 21.70 -4.59 3.00
N VAL A 140 21.20 -4.19 4.15
CA VAL A 140 21.15 -2.78 4.54
C VAL A 140 22.45 -2.47 5.28
N PRO A 141 23.35 -1.60 4.76
CA PRO A 141 24.53 -1.19 5.51
C PRO A 141 24.14 -0.64 6.87
N LEU A 142 24.88 -1.01 7.92
CA LEU A 142 24.59 -0.56 9.30
C LEU A 142 24.44 0.96 9.40
N GLN A 143 25.18 1.69 8.57
CA GLN A 143 25.11 3.15 8.46
C GLN A 143 23.74 3.66 7.98
N MET A 144 22.97 2.89 7.23
CA MET A 144 21.62 3.27 6.81
C MET A 144 20.58 3.11 7.94
N LEU A 145 20.86 2.30 8.97
CA LEU A 145 19.99 2.18 10.14
C LEU A 145 19.87 3.51 10.88
N ALA A 146 20.95 4.31 10.93
CA ALA A 146 20.94 5.64 11.54
C ALA A 146 20.00 6.65 10.84
N ASN A 147 19.61 6.40 9.59
CA ASN A 147 18.69 7.23 8.81
C ASN A 147 17.24 6.76 8.87
N ARG A 148 16.96 5.63 9.54
CA ARG A 148 15.61 5.11 9.67
C ARG A 148 14.81 5.91 10.71
N PRO A 149 13.63 6.46 10.35
CA PRO A 149 12.85 7.31 11.25
C PRO A 149 12.36 6.56 12.51
N ASP A 150 12.07 5.24 12.39
CA ASP A 150 11.66 4.40 13.51
C ASP A 150 12.78 4.21 14.54
N VAL A 151 14.02 3.98 14.09
CA VAL A 151 15.21 3.87 14.96
C VAL A 151 15.47 5.21 15.65
N ARG A 152 15.49 6.32 14.92
CA ARG A 152 15.70 7.66 15.48
C ARG A 152 14.58 8.06 16.44
N SER A 153 13.34 7.72 16.15
CA SER A 153 12.22 7.94 17.08
C SER A 153 12.40 7.19 18.39
N ALA A 154 12.90 5.94 18.34
CA ALA A 154 13.21 5.15 19.52
C ALA A 154 14.39 5.76 20.33
N GLU A 155 15.42 6.26 19.66
CA GLU A 155 16.54 6.99 20.31
C GLU A 155 16.06 8.25 21.03
N PHE A 156 15.19 9.05 20.40
CA PHE A 156 14.61 10.23 21.07
C PHE A 156 13.68 9.85 22.22
N SER A 157 12.97 8.74 22.14
CA SER A 157 12.19 8.19 23.26
C SER A 157 13.08 7.82 24.44
N LEU A 158 14.21 7.16 24.18
CA LEU A 158 15.21 6.84 25.18
C LEU A 158 15.80 8.12 25.82
N ALA A 159 16.13 9.12 25.00
CA ALA A 159 16.61 10.43 25.48
C ALA A 159 15.59 11.12 26.40
N GLN A 160 14.29 11.06 26.07
CA GLN A 160 13.23 11.60 26.92
C GLN A 160 13.16 10.88 28.26
N ALA A 161 13.25 9.53 28.27
CA ALA A 161 13.29 8.73 29.49
C ALA A 161 14.50 9.09 30.36
N PHE A 162 15.68 9.25 29.77
CA PHE A 162 16.90 9.69 30.46
C PHE A 162 16.72 11.08 31.11
N TYR A 163 16.18 12.06 30.39
CA TYR A 163 15.92 13.38 30.95
C TYR A 163 14.83 13.37 32.01
N THR A 164 13.83 12.48 31.89
CA THR A 164 12.81 12.28 32.94
C THR A 164 13.45 11.77 34.24
N THR A 165 14.36 10.80 34.16
CA THR A 165 15.08 10.28 35.30
C THR A 165 15.94 11.37 35.94
N ASN A 166 16.63 12.19 35.16
CA ASN A 166 17.44 13.30 35.66
C ASN A 166 16.58 14.40 36.32
N ALA A 167 15.41 14.71 35.75
CA ALA A 167 14.46 15.65 36.37
C ALA A 167 13.95 15.13 37.72
N ALA A 168 13.66 13.83 37.82
CA ALA A 168 13.23 13.18 39.07
C ALA A 168 14.36 13.24 40.13
N ARG A 169 15.62 13.02 39.75
CA ARG A 169 16.78 13.18 40.63
C ARG A 169 16.93 14.63 41.12
N ALA A 170 16.80 15.60 40.19
CA ALA A 170 16.88 17.03 40.55
C ALA A 170 15.74 17.46 41.48
N ALA A 171 14.58 16.79 41.49
CA ALA A 171 13.48 17.11 42.40
C ALA A 171 13.70 16.69 43.85
N PHE A 172 14.74 15.90 44.15
CA PHE A 172 15.10 15.58 45.52
C PHE A 172 15.90 16.72 46.22
N TYR A 173 16.35 17.67 45.42
CA TYR A 173 17.07 18.82 45.97
C TYR A 173 16.14 20.05 46.04
N PRO A 174 16.21 20.82 47.11
CA PRO A 174 15.35 22.01 47.33
C PRO A 174 15.60 23.11 46.30
#